data_b8c5052d75c76f25b8e549a05a547bee
#
_entry.id   b8c5052d75c76f25b8e549a05a547bee
#
_cell.length_a   1.000
_cell.length_b   1.000
_cell.length_c   1.000
_cell.angle_alpha   90.00
_cell.angle_beta   90.00
_cell.angle_gamma   90.00
#
_symmetry.space_group_name_H-M   'P 1'
#
loop_
_entity.id
_entity.type
_entity.pdbx_description
1 polymer ?
#
loop_
_entity_poly.entity_id
_entity_poly.type
_entity_poly.pdbx_seq_one_letter_code
_entity_poly.pdbx_strand_id
1 'polypeptide(L)'
;MKSLGQLRRSGGLDVHRIDVDGVLMASPREQLVDVAFDGRRIWSFWLHRDGEEREDGVLARWPKPLRPFLDGVTEVTLTDPGTGTVLHEETVQFGDHPGRIEVVNPAGRPLSLDKSLKLVETFDTRDAAQVEPLLDAIEEVLGALREVGLDAFLAYGTALGAIRDGGLIGHDSDADLGYVSAHDHPVDVIRESFRIQRALTDMGYRVTRYSAIALKVHVAESDGLDRGLDVFGGFMRDGVLYLMGEIAVPFERDWIHPLGTALLEGREFPVPADTDRFLTATYGPHWRVPDPAYKFTTPASTIELFNGWFRGMRTGRAGWHGYHKRTINQPAPVSAVAHQVAERHPDLATYVDIGCGRGADVAWFADRGTSAIGLDFQPFAYAEEAERRADDPRVTFQLFNLLELRHVLAVSAWVARTPGPRAVGCVHVIERLGRRGRLNMLRSARMMLAGTSGALHLQFLSERGRDGYPRRTGARKALDPAVVAAEVAESGGRVLEQVRERVSPGPDGSQVCRMIIDWNA
;
A
#
# COMPACT_ATOMS: atom_id res chain seq x y z
N MET A 1 52.28 -25.48 19.88
CA MET A 1 52.35 -26.51 18.81
C MET A 1 51.06 -27.30 18.76
N LYS A 2 50.46 -27.25 17.59
CA LYS A 2 49.50 -28.21 16.98
C LYS A 2 48.06 -27.96 17.40
N SER A 3 47.31 -27.59 16.53
CA SER A 3 46.82 -27.90 15.21
C SER A 3 45.31 -28.14 15.34
N LEU A 4 44.60 -27.09 15.15
CA LEU A 4 43.13 -27.15 14.99
C LEU A 4 42.85 -27.67 13.56
N GLY A 5 42.05 -28.73 13.55
CA GLY A 5 41.59 -29.38 12.32
C GLY A 5 40.82 -28.41 11.43
N GLN A 6 41.31 -28.27 10.21
CA GLN A 6 40.56 -27.69 9.10
C GLN A 6 39.31 -28.54 8.84
N LEU A 7 38.16 -28.06 9.26
CA LEU A 7 36.87 -28.50 8.75
C LEU A 7 36.81 -28.16 7.26
N ARG A 8 36.54 -29.13 6.44
CA ARG A 8 36.46 -29.02 4.98
C ARG A 8 35.40 -27.97 4.59
N ARG A 9 35.86 -26.91 3.95
CA ARG A 9 35.02 -25.92 3.29
C ARG A 9 34.29 -26.57 2.11
N SER A 10 32.98 -26.82 2.26
CA SER A 10 32.12 -27.21 1.13
C SER A 10 31.26 -26.00 0.78
N GLY A 11 31.52 -25.38 -0.38
CA GLY A 11 30.58 -24.43 -0.94
C GLY A 11 31.04 -23.04 -1.33
N GLY A 12 32.34 -22.75 -1.42
CA GLY A 12 32.84 -21.52 -2.08
C GLY A 12 32.50 -20.17 -1.42
N LEU A 13 31.85 -20.13 -0.24
CA LEU A 13 31.64 -18.94 0.57
C LEU A 13 32.78 -18.79 1.57
N ASP A 14 33.43 -17.63 1.58
CA ASP A 14 34.48 -17.26 2.53
C ASP A 14 33.99 -16.09 3.39
N VAL A 15 33.83 -16.31 4.70
CA VAL A 15 33.39 -15.28 5.67
C VAL A 15 34.64 -14.59 6.21
N HIS A 16 34.75 -13.29 5.94
CA HIS A 16 35.90 -12.50 6.34
C HIS A 16 35.71 -11.87 7.73
N ARG A 17 34.48 -11.43 8.04
CA ARG A 17 34.18 -10.72 9.28
C ARG A 17 32.70 -10.72 9.59
N ILE A 18 32.37 -10.87 10.89
CA ILE A 18 31.04 -10.62 11.43
C ILE A 18 31.20 -9.58 12.56
N ASP A 19 30.55 -8.42 12.40
CA ASP A 19 30.61 -7.32 13.38
C ASP A 19 29.31 -6.48 13.40
N VAL A 20 29.33 -5.34 14.08
CA VAL A 20 28.16 -4.45 14.25
C VAL A 20 27.65 -3.86 12.91
N ASP A 21 28.44 -3.85 11.86
CA ASP A 21 28.04 -3.36 10.54
C ASP A 21 27.28 -4.41 9.73
N GLY A 22 27.66 -5.68 9.88
CA GLY A 22 27.09 -6.78 9.11
C GLY A 22 27.99 -7.99 9.03
N VAL A 23 27.73 -8.82 8.01
CA VAL A 23 28.54 -9.98 7.65
C VAL A 23 29.27 -9.67 6.35
N LEU A 24 30.59 -9.60 6.37
CA LEU A 24 31.43 -9.42 5.21
C LEU A 24 31.92 -10.80 4.72
N MET A 25 31.60 -11.12 3.47
CA MET A 25 31.92 -12.41 2.91
C MET A 25 32.21 -12.34 1.41
N ALA A 26 32.85 -13.35 0.86
CA ALA A 26 33.12 -13.45 -0.57
C ALA A 26 32.58 -14.78 -1.12
N SER A 27 31.95 -14.71 -2.28
CA SER A 27 31.58 -15.88 -3.08
C SER A 27 31.59 -15.48 -4.55
N PRO A 28 32.06 -16.33 -5.46
CA PRO A 28 31.99 -16.09 -6.90
C PRO A 28 30.59 -16.26 -7.47
N ARG A 29 29.63 -16.75 -6.69
CA ARG A 29 28.27 -17.05 -7.11
C ARG A 29 27.27 -16.39 -6.16
N GLU A 30 26.09 -16.09 -6.73
CA GLU A 30 24.94 -15.74 -5.92
C GLU A 30 24.58 -16.88 -4.98
N GLN A 31 24.38 -16.59 -3.71
CA GLN A 31 24.10 -17.59 -2.67
C GLN A 31 23.05 -17.08 -1.69
N LEU A 32 22.09 -17.95 -1.40
CA LEU A 32 21.11 -17.72 -0.35
C LEU A 32 21.73 -18.14 0.99
N VAL A 33 21.62 -17.26 1.97
CA VAL A 33 22.20 -17.45 3.30
C VAL A 33 21.14 -17.23 4.36
N ASP A 34 20.96 -18.21 5.23
CA ASP A 34 20.25 -18.07 6.51
C ASP A 34 21.20 -17.70 7.60
N VAL A 35 20.82 -16.75 8.45
CA VAL A 35 21.55 -16.31 9.64
C VAL A 35 20.77 -16.74 10.85
N ALA A 36 21.39 -17.52 11.73
CA ALA A 36 20.85 -17.91 13.03
C ALA A 36 21.68 -17.28 14.16
N PHE A 37 21.01 -16.92 15.25
CA PHE A 37 21.60 -16.58 16.55
C PHE A 37 21.25 -17.67 17.55
N ASP A 38 22.25 -18.27 18.16
CA ASP A 38 22.10 -19.37 19.12
C ASP A 38 21.18 -20.49 18.59
N GLY A 39 21.39 -20.89 17.32
CA GLY A 39 20.63 -21.93 16.63
C GLY A 39 19.24 -21.52 16.14
N ARG A 40 18.77 -20.30 16.43
CA ARG A 40 17.48 -19.80 15.96
C ARG A 40 17.66 -18.88 14.75
N ARG A 41 16.95 -19.18 13.64
CA ARG A 41 16.94 -18.33 12.46
C ARG A 41 16.44 -16.92 12.81
N ILE A 42 17.20 -15.89 12.36
CA ILE A 42 16.86 -14.48 12.57
C ILE A 42 16.59 -13.77 11.24
N TRP A 43 17.33 -14.14 10.19
CA TRP A 43 17.31 -13.42 8.93
C TRP A 43 17.77 -14.30 7.78
N SER A 44 17.33 -13.96 6.53
CA SER A 44 17.81 -14.59 5.30
C SER A 44 18.02 -13.54 4.22
N PHE A 45 19.02 -13.75 3.38
CA PHE A 45 19.32 -12.84 2.27
C PHE A 45 20.06 -13.56 1.13
N TRP A 46 19.95 -12.97 -0.05
CA TRP A 46 20.78 -13.33 -1.19
C TRP A 46 22.03 -12.45 -1.22
N LEU A 47 23.22 -13.05 -1.32
CA LEU A 47 24.49 -12.37 -1.11
C LEU A 47 24.68 -11.12 -1.99
N HIS A 48 24.69 -11.29 -3.31
CA HIS A 48 24.93 -10.14 -4.22
C HIS A 48 23.68 -9.28 -4.43
N ARG A 49 22.48 -9.87 -4.38
CA ARG A 49 21.21 -9.12 -4.52
C ARG A 49 20.98 -8.13 -3.40
N ASP A 50 21.27 -8.54 -2.16
CA ASP A 50 20.92 -7.79 -0.94
C ASP A 50 22.13 -7.15 -0.26
N GLY A 51 23.36 -7.56 -0.62
CA GLY A 51 24.60 -7.03 -0.07
C GLY A 51 25.14 -5.81 -0.81
N GLU A 52 26.11 -5.16 -0.19
CA GLU A 52 26.86 -4.05 -0.77
C GLU A 52 28.23 -4.54 -1.24
N GLU A 53 28.53 -4.41 -2.53
CA GLU A 53 29.85 -4.72 -3.06
C GLU A 53 30.94 -3.84 -2.42
N ARG A 54 32.05 -4.46 -2.02
CA ARG A 54 33.23 -3.85 -1.40
C ARG A 54 34.50 -4.34 -2.09
N GLU A 55 35.62 -3.70 -1.87
CA GLU A 55 36.92 -4.13 -2.41
C GLU A 55 37.34 -5.50 -1.86
N ASP A 56 36.93 -5.84 -0.64
CA ASP A 56 37.27 -7.05 0.11
C ASP A 56 36.12 -8.08 0.16
N GLY A 57 35.05 -7.88 -0.61
CA GLY A 57 33.91 -8.82 -0.66
C GLY A 57 32.55 -8.14 -0.73
N VAL A 58 31.52 -8.81 -0.27
CA VAL A 58 30.15 -8.31 -0.19
C VAL A 58 29.74 -8.17 1.26
N LEU A 59 29.30 -6.99 1.66
CA LEU A 59 28.81 -6.69 3.00
C LEU A 59 27.30 -6.82 3.06
N ALA A 60 26.80 -7.87 3.72
CA ALA A 60 25.40 -8.00 4.10
C ALA A 60 25.15 -7.23 5.41
N ARG A 61 24.58 -6.01 5.30
CA ARG A 61 24.33 -5.17 6.48
C ARG A 61 23.19 -5.67 7.32
N TRP A 62 23.35 -5.65 8.65
CA TRP A 62 22.25 -5.94 9.55
C TRP A 62 21.04 -5.06 9.25
N PRO A 63 19.85 -5.64 9.04
CA PRO A 63 18.61 -4.88 8.86
C PRO A 63 18.34 -3.92 10.02
N LYS A 64 17.83 -2.74 9.72
CA LYS A 64 17.61 -1.68 10.72
C LYS A 64 16.82 -2.14 11.97
N PRO A 65 15.75 -2.95 11.84
CA PRO A 65 14.99 -3.41 13.01
C PRO A 65 15.80 -4.32 13.95
N LEU A 66 16.81 -5.05 13.43
CA LEU A 66 17.64 -5.96 14.22
C LEU A 66 18.74 -5.22 15.01
N ARG A 67 19.21 -4.08 14.52
CA ARG A 67 20.36 -3.35 15.11
C ARG A 67 20.22 -3.01 16.59
N PRO A 68 19.01 -2.65 17.12
CA PRO A 68 18.86 -2.38 18.56
C PRO A 68 19.16 -3.56 19.48
N PHE A 69 19.15 -4.79 18.94
CA PHE A 69 19.42 -6.02 19.69
C PHE A 69 20.89 -6.46 19.64
N LEU A 70 21.73 -5.80 18.80
CA LEU A 70 23.12 -6.16 18.62
C LEU A 70 24.00 -5.53 19.72
N ASP A 71 23.81 -6.00 20.96
CA ASP A 71 24.62 -5.66 22.13
C ASP A 71 24.63 -6.88 23.07
N GLY A 72 25.70 -7.65 23.00
CA GLY A 72 25.85 -8.91 23.74
C GLY A 72 26.58 -9.99 22.95
N VAL A 73 26.57 -11.22 23.45
CA VAL A 73 27.23 -12.39 22.85
C VAL A 73 26.18 -13.29 22.20
N THR A 74 26.48 -13.82 21.01
CA THR A 74 25.68 -14.86 20.36
C THR A 74 26.55 -15.77 19.51
N GLU A 75 26.15 -17.02 19.33
CA GLU A 75 26.69 -17.87 18.28
C GLU A 75 25.98 -17.56 16.97
N VAL A 76 26.73 -17.07 15.99
CA VAL A 76 26.24 -16.77 14.65
C VAL A 76 26.50 -17.97 13.75
N THR A 77 25.45 -18.59 13.26
CA THR A 77 25.54 -19.68 12.29
C THR A 77 25.00 -19.21 10.95
N LEU A 78 25.77 -19.40 9.88
CA LEU A 78 25.35 -19.15 8.49
C LEU A 78 25.10 -20.50 7.84
N THR A 79 23.91 -20.68 7.22
CA THR A 79 23.54 -21.93 6.56
C THR A 79 23.02 -21.68 5.15
N ASP A 80 23.18 -22.65 4.27
CA ASP A 80 22.47 -22.73 2.99
C ASP A 80 21.09 -23.37 3.26
N PRO A 81 19.99 -22.63 3.14
CA PRO A 81 18.65 -23.15 3.45
C PRO A 81 18.18 -24.24 2.48
N GLY A 82 18.74 -24.30 1.25
CA GLY A 82 18.39 -25.31 0.27
C GLY A 82 18.97 -26.69 0.57
N THR A 83 20.13 -26.72 1.25
CA THR A 83 20.84 -27.98 1.56
C THR A 83 20.94 -28.25 3.07
N GLY A 84 20.66 -27.26 3.92
CA GLY A 84 20.90 -27.32 5.37
C GLY A 84 22.40 -27.31 5.74
N THR A 85 23.29 -27.02 4.79
CA THR A 85 24.73 -27.06 5.03
C THR A 85 25.16 -25.85 5.83
N VAL A 86 25.88 -26.07 6.94
CA VAL A 86 26.53 -24.99 7.70
C VAL A 86 27.70 -24.44 6.88
N LEU A 87 27.63 -23.17 6.53
CA LEU A 87 28.63 -22.43 5.77
C LEU A 87 29.69 -21.82 6.67
N HIS A 88 29.27 -21.32 7.83
CA HIS A 88 30.13 -20.70 8.84
C HIS A 88 29.47 -20.74 10.21
N GLU A 89 30.28 -20.81 11.27
CA GLU A 89 29.83 -20.75 12.65
C GLU A 89 30.88 -20.05 13.50
N GLU A 90 30.49 -19.04 14.27
CA GLU A 90 31.38 -18.25 15.10
C GLU A 90 30.64 -17.63 16.29
N THR A 91 31.26 -17.62 17.48
CA THR A 91 30.78 -16.83 18.60
C THR A 91 31.22 -15.38 18.45
N VAL A 92 30.26 -14.46 18.37
CA VAL A 92 30.50 -13.05 18.14
C VAL A 92 30.06 -12.22 19.34
N GLN A 93 30.93 -11.28 19.76
CA GLN A 93 30.61 -10.24 20.73
C GLN A 93 30.19 -8.97 19.95
N PHE A 94 28.95 -8.54 20.12
CA PHE A 94 28.45 -7.25 19.66
C PHE A 94 28.40 -6.28 20.84
N GLY A 95 28.91 -5.06 20.65
CA GLY A 95 28.93 -4.06 21.71
C GLY A 95 29.70 -4.50 22.97
N ASP A 96 29.33 -3.94 24.13
CA ASP A 96 30.06 -4.14 25.39
C ASP A 96 29.26 -4.96 26.43
N HIS A 97 28.00 -5.29 26.15
CA HIS A 97 27.16 -6.03 27.09
C HIS A 97 27.62 -7.50 27.20
N PRO A 98 27.86 -8.03 28.43
CA PRO A 98 28.40 -9.38 28.61
C PRO A 98 27.35 -10.50 28.49
N GLY A 99 26.05 -10.15 28.39
CA GLY A 99 24.94 -11.12 28.30
C GLY A 99 24.72 -11.65 26.90
N ARG A 100 23.84 -12.65 26.79
CA ARG A 100 23.43 -13.19 25.48
C ARG A 100 22.48 -12.23 24.77
N ILE A 101 22.55 -12.21 23.44
CA ILE A 101 21.59 -11.48 22.61
C ILE A 101 20.25 -12.19 22.62
N GLU A 102 19.19 -11.46 22.97
CA GLU A 102 17.81 -11.93 22.90
C GLU A 102 17.00 -11.06 21.96
N VAL A 103 16.63 -11.60 20.79
CA VAL A 103 15.75 -10.92 19.84
C VAL A 103 14.31 -11.31 20.17
N VAL A 104 13.71 -10.55 21.08
CA VAL A 104 12.37 -10.82 21.64
C VAL A 104 11.50 -9.57 21.66
N ASN A 105 10.18 -9.74 21.73
CA ASN A 105 9.25 -8.64 21.98
C ASN A 105 9.20 -8.26 23.49
N PRO A 106 8.48 -7.19 23.89
CA PRO A 106 8.36 -6.81 25.30
C PRO A 106 7.72 -7.86 26.22
N ALA A 107 7.04 -8.87 25.65
CA ALA A 107 6.48 -10.01 26.38
C ALA A 107 7.44 -11.21 26.46
N GLY A 108 8.70 -11.06 25.98
CA GLY A 108 9.71 -12.13 25.96
C GLY A 108 9.53 -13.16 24.85
N ARG A 109 8.60 -12.93 23.89
CA ARG A 109 8.38 -13.87 22.78
C ARG A 109 9.41 -13.65 21.66
N PRO A 110 9.96 -14.75 21.08
CA PRO A 110 10.99 -14.67 20.04
C PRO A 110 10.52 -13.93 18.78
N LEU A 111 11.41 -13.14 18.19
CA LEU A 111 11.18 -12.42 16.95
C LEU A 111 12.21 -12.83 15.89
N SER A 112 11.79 -12.92 14.64
CA SER A 112 12.64 -13.07 13.47
C SER A 112 12.25 -12.06 12.38
N LEU A 113 13.13 -11.84 11.42
CA LEU A 113 12.81 -10.97 10.28
C LEU A 113 12.02 -11.74 9.24
N ASP A 114 10.89 -11.15 8.82
CA ASP A 114 10.12 -11.60 7.67
C ASP A 114 10.78 -11.15 6.33
N LYS A 115 10.21 -11.58 5.20
CA LYS A 115 10.63 -11.17 3.85
C LYS A 115 10.59 -9.65 3.60
N SER A 116 9.85 -8.89 4.42
CA SER A 116 9.74 -7.41 4.39
C SER A 116 10.70 -6.72 5.34
N LEU A 117 11.62 -7.47 5.97
CA LEU A 117 12.57 -7.01 6.99
C LEU A 117 11.88 -6.39 8.20
N LYS A 118 10.73 -6.91 8.62
CA LYS A 118 10.06 -6.57 9.89
C LYS A 118 10.31 -7.67 10.89
N LEU A 119 10.52 -7.29 12.16
CA LEU A 119 10.55 -8.24 13.26
C LEU A 119 9.13 -8.69 13.60
N VAL A 120 8.89 -9.99 13.50
CA VAL A 120 7.60 -10.65 13.72
C VAL A 120 7.79 -11.96 14.49
N GLU A 121 6.73 -12.44 15.13
CA GLU A 121 6.67 -13.79 15.71
C GLU A 121 6.36 -14.77 14.57
N THR A 122 7.38 -15.48 14.10
CA THR A 122 7.29 -16.43 12.99
C THR A 122 6.72 -17.77 13.42
N PHE A 123 6.19 -18.57 12.49
CA PHE A 123 5.58 -19.86 12.80
C PHE A 123 6.56 -20.87 13.40
N ASP A 124 7.84 -20.83 13.03
CA ASP A 124 8.89 -21.66 13.63
C ASP A 124 9.15 -21.39 15.11
N THR A 125 8.62 -20.30 15.64
CA THR A 125 8.70 -19.94 17.07
C THR A 125 7.43 -20.32 17.85
N ARG A 126 6.42 -20.92 17.20
CA ARG A 126 5.12 -21.28 17.78
C ARG A 126 5.02 -22.79 17.99
N ASP A 127 4.38 -23.18 19.07
CA ASP A 127 4.01 -24.58 19.29
C ASP A 127 2.64 -24.92 18.65
N ALA A 128 2.30 -26.20 18.61
CA ALA A 128 1.04 -26.68 18.02
C ALA A 128 -0.19 -26.03 18.68
N ALA A 129 -0.17 -25.76 19.99
CA ALA A 129 -1.28 -25.12 20.69
C ALA A 129 -1.48 -23.65 20.26
N GLN A 130 -0.44 -23.01 19.75
CA GLN A 130 -0.50 -21.65 19.20
C GLN A 130 -0.86 -21.61 17.72
N VAL A 131 -0.76 -22.73 17.02
CA VAL A 131 -1.12 -22.87 15.60
C VAL A 131 -2.62 -23.21 15.43
N GLU A 132 -3.16 -24.06 16.29
CA GLU A 132 -4.57 -24.49 16.23
C GLU A 132 -5.58 -23.32 16.14
N PRO A 133 -5.49 -22.26 16.97
CA PRO A 133 -6.41 -21.12 16.86
C PRO A 133 -6.34 -20.40 15.51
N LEU A 134 -5.19 -20.39 14.85
CA LEU A 134 -5.05 -19.83 13.51
C LEU A 134 -5.78 -20.69 12.46
N LEU A 135 -5.69 -22.02 12.57
CA LEU A 135 -6.41 -22.93 11.65
C LEU A 135 -7.92 -22.79 11.83
N ASP A 136 -8.41 -22.68 13.07
CA ASP A 136 -9.83 -22.40 13.37
C ASP A 136 -10.28 -21.08 12.73
N ALA A 137 -9.47 -20.02 12.85
CA ALA A 137 -9.75 -18.72 12.25
C ALA A 137 -9.77 -18.77 10.70
N ILE A 138 -8.89 -19.57 10.08
CA ILE A 138 -8.91 -19.78 8.62
C ILE A 138 -10.23 -20.47 8.21
N GLU A 139 -10.65 -21.54 8.89
CA GLU A 139 -11.92 -22.25 8.63
C GLU A 139 -13.12 -21.31 8.78
N GLU A 140 -13.15 -20.54 9.86
CA GLU A 140 -14.21 -19.57 10.16
C GLU A 140 -14.35 -18.53 9.06
N VAL A 141 -13.23 -17.89 8.65
CA VAL A 141 -13.26 -16.84 7.62
C VAL A 141 -13.59 -17.42 6.25
N LEU A 142 -13.10 -18.60 5.89
CA LEU A 142 -13.50 -19.29 4.65
C LEU A 142 -14.99 -19.62 4.65
N GLY A 143 -15.54 -20.04 5.78
CA GLY A 143 -16.98 -20.26 5.98
C GLY A 143 -17.77 -18.97 5.75
N ALA A 144 -17.40 -17.88 6.41
CA ALA A 144 -18.05 -16.57 6.26
C ALA A 144 -17.97 -16.04 4.81
N LEU A 145 -16.83 -16.22 4.14
CA LEU A 145 -16.68 -15.83 2.73
C LEU A 145 -17.61 -16.67 1.82
N ARG A 146 -17.77 -17.95 2.09
CA ARG A 146 -18.70 -18.83 1.35
C ARG A 146 -20.17 -18.41 1.56
N GLU A 147 -20.56 -18.02 2.77
CA GLU A 147 -21.92 -17.52 3.05
C GLU A 147 -22.25 -16.25 2.27
N VAL A 148 -21.27 -15.39 1.99
CA VAL A 148 -21.46 -14.19 1.16
C VAL A 148 -21.30 -14.46 -0.34
N GLY A 149 -21.15 -15.73 -0.74
CA GLY A 149 -21.11 -16.19 -2.13
C GLY A 149 -19.75 -16.09 -2.79
N LEU A 150 -18.66 -16.28 -2.03
CA LEU A 150 -17.29 -16.36 -2.54
C LEU A 150 -16.67 -17.72 -2.30
N ASP A 151 -16.11 -18.31 -3.35
CA ASP A 151 -15.23 -19.47 -3.26
C ASP A 151 -13.80 -18.98 -3.01
N ALA A 152 -13.45 -18.79 -1.73
CA ALA A 152 -12.11 -18.40 -1.31
C ALA A 152 -11.26 -19.64 -1.05
N PHE A 153 -9.92 -19.46 -1.17
CA PHE A 153 -8.95 -20.53 -1.08
C PHE A 153 -7.66 -20.04 -0.39
N LEU A 154 -6.81 -20.97 0.05
CA LEU A 154 -5.47 -20.65 0.54
C LEU A 154 -4.65 -20.01 -0.59
N ALA A 155 -3.98 -18.90 -0.29
CA ALA A 155 -3.18 -18.17 -1.26
C ALA A 155 -1.76 -17.94 -0.75
N TYR A 156 -0.87 -17.49 -1.61
CA TYR A 156 0.51 -17.08 -1.30
C TYR A 156 1.27 -18.03 -0.37
N GLY A 157 1.86 -17.52 0.72
CA GLY A 157 2.66 -18.29 1.68
C GLY A 157 1.90 -19.46 2.28
N THR A 158 0.61 -19.26 2.57
CA THR A 158 -0.24 -20.32 3.15
C THR A 158 -0.50 -21.45 2.14
N ALA A 159 -0.80 -21.12 0.88
CA ALA A 159 -0.94 -22.13 -0.18
C ALA A 159 0.39 -22.83 -0.49
N LEU A 160 1.49 -22.07 -0.54
CA LEU A 160 2.82 -22.60 -0.77
C LEU A 160 3.21 -23.62 0.31
N GLY A 161 2.98 -23.27 1.58
CA GLY A 161 3.25 -24.17 2.71
C GLY A 161 2.40 -25.43 2.66
N ALA A 162 1.09 -25.30 2.43
CA ALA A 162 0.18 -26.43 2.32
C ALA A 162 0.59 -27.42 1.20
N ILE A 163 0.99 -26.92 0.02
CA ILE A 163 1.32 -27.76 -1.13
C ILE A 163 2.75 -28.31 -1.08
N ARG A 164 3.73 -27.52 -0.61
CA ARG A 164 5.14 -27.91 -0.62
C ARG A 164 5.52 -28.68 0.63
N ASP A 165 5.08 -28.22 1.80
CA ASP A 165 5.56 -28.68 3.10
C ASP A 165 4.47 -29.43 3.90
N GLY A 166 3.19 -29.33 3.49
CA GLY A 166 2.04 -29.87 4.26
C GLY A 166 1.73 -29.08 5.55
N GLY A 167 2.37 -27.94 5.75
CA GLY A 167 2.27 -27.11 6.95
C GLY A 167 2.54 -25.64 6.68
N LEU A 168 2.51 -24.83 7.73
CA LEU A 168 2.84 -23.41 7.68
C LEU A 168 4.34 -23.22 7.42
N ILE A 169 4.69 -22.21 6.63
CA ILE A 169 6.09 -21.88 6.35
C ILE A 169 6.72 -21.26 7.61
N GLY A 170 7.74 -21.94 8.19
CA GLY A 170 8.31 -21.57 9.48
C GLY A 170 8.70 -20.11 9.63
N HIS A 171 9.25 -19.48 8.58
CA HIS A 171 9.69 -18.08 8.60
C HIS A 171 8.59 -17.07 8.21
N ASP A 172 7.35 -17.50 7.99
CA ASP A 172 6.19 -16.64 7.79
C ASP A 172 5.47 -16.36 9.13
N SER A 173 4.52 -15.44 9.14
CA SER A 173 3.86 -14.99 10.39
C SER A 173 2.35 -14.81 10.26
N ASP A 174 1.80 -14.80 9.05
CA ASP A 174 0.40 -14.53 8.72
C ASP A 174 -0.18 -15.62 7.79
N ALA A 175 -1.50 -15.62 7.67
CA ALA A 175 -2.20 -16.50 6.74
C ALA A 175 -2.90 -15.69 5.67
N ASP A 176 -2.73 -16.15 4.45
CA ASP A 176 -3.20 -15.52 3.22
C ASP A 176 -4.33 -16.32 2.59
N LEU A 177 -5.46 -15.66 2.33
CA LEU A 177 -6.56 -16.17 1.56
C LEU A 177 -6.70 -15.40 0.23
N GLY A 178 -7.20 -16.08 -0.79
CA GLY A 178 -7.48 -15.49 -2.09
C GLY A 178 -8.88 -15.80 -2.57
N TYR A 179 -9.41 -14.97 -3.46
CA TYR A 179 -10.59 -15.28 -4.26
C TYR A 179 -10.49 -14.68 -5.65
N VAL A 180 -11.13 -15.29 -6.64
CA VAL A 180 -11.22 -14.74 -8.00
C VAL A 180 -12.68 -14.37 -8.29
N SER A 181 -12.93 -13.08 -8.50
CA SER A 181 -14.25 -12.52 -8.81
C SER A 181 -14.83 -13.14 -10.08
N ALA A 182 -16.17 -13.26 -10.12
CA ALA A 182 -16.88 -13.59 -11.34
C ALA A 182 -16.91 -12.44 -12.37
N HIS A 183 -16.65 -11.21 -11.92
CA HIS A 183 -16.58 -10.02 -12.77
C HIS A 183 -15.22 -9.88 -13.43
N ASP A 184 -15.20 -9.25 -14.62
CA ASP A 184 -14.00 -8.98 -15.42
C ASP A 184 -13.62 -7.49 -15.47
N HIS A 185 -14.51 -6.60 -15.02
CA HIS A 185 -14.28 -5.17 -15.03
C HIS A 185 -13.86 -4.65 -13.64
N PRO A 186 -12.76 -3.89 -13.49
CA PRO A 186 -12.25 -3.43 -12.19
C PRO A 186 -13.29 -2.72 -11.31
N VAL A 187 -14.22 -1.97 -11.88
CA VAL A 187 -15.27 -1.26 -11.11
C VAL A 187 -16.22 -2.25 -10.45
N ASP A 188 -16.63 -3.29 -11.17
CA ASP A 188 -17.56 -4.29 -10.63
C ASP A 188 -16.87 -5.18 -9.59
N VAL A 189 -15.60 -5.53 -9.81
CA VAL A 189 -14.77 -6.21 -8.82
C VAL A 189 -14.62 -5.37 -7.53
N ILE A 190 -14.41 -4.06 -7.64
CA ILE A 190 -14.39 -3.14 -6.50
C ILE A 190 -15.76 -3.13 -5.78
N ARG A 191 -16.85 -3.02 -6.52
CA ARG A 191 -18.22 -3.03 -5.93
C ARG A 191 -18.50 -4.33 -5.19
N GLU A 192 -18.15 -5.47 -5.77
CA GLU A 192 -18.24 -6.78 -5.13
C GLU A 192 -17.44 -6.82 -3.83
N SER A 193 -16.17 -6.44 -3.85
CA SER A 193 -15.30 -6.44 -2.68
C SER A 193 -15.84 -5.57 -1.54
N PHE A 194 -16.46 -4.42 -1.84
CA PHE A 194 -17.11 -3.59 -0.81
C PHE A 194 -18.44 -4.17 -0.32
N ARG A 195 -19.19 -4.93 -1.17
CA ARG A 195 -20.35 -5.70 -0.74
C ARG A 195 -19.96 -6.77 0.27
N ILE A 196 -18.89 -7.51 -0.03
CA ILE A 196 -18.32 -8.53 0.85
C ILE A 196 -17.93 -7.91 2.20
N GLN A 197 -17.20 -6.79 2.20
CA GLN A 197 -16.85 -6.10 3.44
C GLN A 197 -18.08 -5.78 4.30
N ARG A 198 -19.14 -5.22 3.69
CA ARG A 198 -20.37 -4.92 4.45
C ARG A 198 -20.98 -6.17 5.05
N ALA A 199 -21.12 -7.24 4.26
CA ALA A 199 -21.69 -8.49 4.73
C ALA A 199 -20.87 -9.11 5.89
N LEU A 200 -19.54 -9.13 5.78
CA LEU A 200 -18.67 -9.56 6.89
C LEU A 200 -18.83 -8.67 8.14
N THR A 201 -18.98 -7.35 7.95
CA THR A 201 -19.22 -6.42 9.06
C THR A 201 -20.59 -6.66 9.71
N ASP A 202 -21.62 -6.94 8.91
CA ASP A 202 -22.96 -7.26 9.39
C ASP A 202 -22.99 -8.61 10.15
N MET A 203 -22.08 -9.55 9.83
CA MET A 203 -21.84 -10.78 10.59
C MET A 203 -21.05 -10.55 11.89
N GLY A 204 -20.54 -9.34 12.13
CA GLY A 204 -19.81 -8.96 13.35
C GLY A 204 -18.28 -8.91 13.19
N TYR A 205 -17.72 -9.21 12.03
CA TYR A 205 -16.29 -9.14 11.84
C TYR A 205 -15.78 -7.70 11.75
N ARG A 206 -14.67 -7.43 12.40
CA ARG A 206 -13.91 -6.19 12.18
C ARG A 206 -13.06 -6.36 10.91
N VAL A 207 -13.26 -5.48 9.93
CA VAL A 207 -12.57 -5.56 8.63
C VAL A 207 -11.70 -4.33 8.42
N THR A 208 -10.41 -4.54 8.14
CA THR A 208 -9.46 -3.50 7.73
C THR A 208 -9.15 -3.66 6.24
N ARG A 209 -9.02 -2.56 5.51
CA ARG A 209 -8.82 -2.60 4.06
C ARG A 209 -7.46 -2.04 3.66
N TYR A 210 -6.74 -2.77 2.79
CA TYR A 210 -5.45 -2.35 2.22
C TYR A 210 -5.60 -1.69 0.86
N SER A 211 -6.55 -2.18 0.06
CA SER A 211 -6.83 -1.69 -1.28
C SER A 211 -8.31 -1.84 -1.57
N ALA A 212 -8.73 -1.47 -2.77
CA ALA A 212 -10.13 -1.61 -3.17
C ALA A 212 -10.59 -3.08 -3.28
N ILE A 213 -9.68 -4.06 -3.36
CA ILE A 213 -9.99 -5.50 -3.44
C ILE A 213 -9.13 -6.38 -2.52
N ALA A 214 -8.41 -5.79 -1.56
CA ALA A 214 -7.70 -6.55 -0.52
C ALA A 214 -8.10 -6.03 0.86
N LEU A 215 -8.41 -6.93 1.74
CA LEU A 215 -8.88 -6.64 3.09
C LEU A 215 -8.29 -7.64 4.09
N LYS A 216 -8.31 -7.27 5.37
CA LYS A 216 -7.98 -8.13 6.51
C LYS A 216 -9.23 -8.33 7.33
N VAL A 217 -9.60 -9.57 7.56
CA VAL A 217 -10.66 -9.98 8.48
C VAL A 217 -10.03 -10.29 9.83
N HIS A 218 -10.50 -9.64 10.87
CA HIS A 218 -10.01 -9.85 12.22
C HIS A 218 -10.93 -10.83 12.96
N VAL A 219 -10.33 -11.87 13.50
CA VAL A 219 -10.98 -12.89 14.31
C VAL A 219 -10.42 -12.82 15.72
N ALA A 220 -11.31 -12.82 16.72
CA ALA A 220 -10.90 -12.94 18.11
C ALA A 220 -10.64 -14.41 18.40
N GLU A 221 -9.41 -14.74 18.76
CA GLU A 221 -9.02 -16.11 19.07
C GLU A 221 -9.38 -16.52 20.51
N SER A 222 -9.40 -17.82 20.75
CA SER A 222 -9.68 -18.41 22.06
C SER A 222 -8.67 -17.99 23.14
N ASP A 223 -7.47 -17.57 22.73
CA ASP A 223 -6.42 -17.02 23.61
C ASP A 223 -6.58 -15.52 23.90
N GLY A 224 -7.63 -14.88 23.36
CA GLY A 224 -7.92 -13.44 23.51
C GLY A 224 -7.07 -12.55 22.61
N LEU A 225 -6.26 -13.10 21.71
CA LEU A 225 -5.54 -12.35 20.70
C LEU A 225 -6.44 -12.05 19.49
N ASP A 226 -6.22 -10.90 18.87
CA ASP A 226 -6.93 -10.47 17.65
C ASP A 226 -6.03 -10.75 16.44
N ARG A 227 -6.32 -11.84 15.71
CA ARG A 227 -5.58 -12.19 14.49
C ARG A 227 -6.30 -11.69 13.25
N GLY A 228 -5.52 -11.19 12.33
CA GLY A 228 -6.02 -10.73 11.05
C GLY A 228 -5.61 -11.64 9.92
N LEU A 229 -6.59 -12.20 9.20
CA LEU A 229 -6.37 -12.98 8.00
C LEU A 229 -6.44 -12.07 6.77
N ASP A 230 -5.44 -12.14 5.92
CA ASP A 230 -5.39 -11.35 4.70
C ASP A 230 -6.21 -12.04 3.59
N VAL A 231 -7.11 -11.27 2.97
CA VAL A 231 -7.98 -11.74 1.87
C VAL A 231 -7.69 -10.91 0.63
N PHE A 232 -7.08 -11.54 -0.38
CA PHE A 232 -6.65 -10.92 -1.62
C PHE A 232 -7.65 -11.23 -2.75
N GLY A 233 -8.28 -10.18 -3.27
CA GLY A 233 -9.16 -10.31 -4.42
C GLY A 233 -8.40 -10.34 -5.73
N GLY A 234 -8.92 -11.12 -6.66
CA GLY A 234 -8.47 -11.18 -8.05
C GLY A 234 -9.65 -11.20 -9.00
N PHE A 235 -9.36 -11.12 -10.29
CA PHE A 235 -10.32 -11.27 -11.37
C PHE A 235 -9.61 -11.70 -12.66
N MET A 236 -10.38 -12.23 -13.60
CA MET A 236 -9.86 -12.60 -14.90
C MET A 236 -10.42 -11.69 -15.98
N ARG A 237 -9.55 -11.24 -16.88
CA ARG A 237 -9.91 -10.44 -18.03
C ARG A 237 -8.98 -10.74 -19.21
N ASP A 238 -9.56 -10.97 -20.37
CA ASP A 238 -8.84 -11.21 -21.63
C ASP A 238 -7.78 -12.32 -21.52
N GLY A 239 -8.06 -13.42 -20.79
CA GLY A 239 -7.16 -14.54 -20.57
C GLY A 239 -6.01 -14.24 -19.58
N VAL A 240 -6.11 -13.16 -18.81
CA VAL A 240 -5.10 -12.76 -17.80
C VAL A 240 -5.74 -12.81 -16.42
N LEU A 241 -5.08 -13.47 -15.49
CA LEU A 241 -5.38 -13.39 -14.06
C LEU A 241 -4.72 -12.16 -13.46
N TYR A 242 -5.54 -11.29 -12.88
CA TYR A 242 -5.11 -10.17 -12.05
C TYR A 242 -5.41 -10.51 -10.59
N LEU A 243 -4.40 -10.67 -9.76
CA LEU A 243 -4.55 -10.97 -8.34
C LEU A 243 -3.77 -9.96 -7.51
N MET A 244 -4.40 -9.41 -6.46
CA MET A 244 -3.71 -8.51 -5.53
C MET A 244 -2.49 -9.20 -4.92
N GLY A 245 -1.38 -8.48 -4.79
CA GLY A 245 -0.03 -8.99 -4.68
C GLY A 245 0.73 -8.76 -5.97
N GLU A 246 0.10 -7.99 -6.90
CA GLU A 246 0.63 -7.55 -8.21
C GLU A 246 0.92 -8.67 -9.19
N ILE A 247 0.06 -9.67 -9.24
CA ILE A 247 0.13 -10.74 -10.24
C ILE A 247 -0.74 -10.35 -11.44
N ALA A 248 -0.15 -10.39 -12.63
CA ALA A 248 -0.85 -10.23 -13.90
C ALA A 248 -0.20 -11.17 -14.92
N VAL A 249 -0.77 -12.36 -15.09
CA VAL A 249 -0.21 -13.43 -15.92
C VAL A 249 -1.29 -14.08 -16.78
N PRO A 250 -0.95 -14.62 -17.95
CA PRO A 250 -1.85 -15.48 -18.71
C PRO A 250 -2.33 -16.64 -17.84
N PHE A 251 -3.65 -16.86 -17.79
CA PHE A 251 -4.24 -17.87 -16.92
C PHE A 251 -5.62 -18.28 -17.41
N GLU A 252 -6.08 -19.50 -17.05
CA GLU A 252 -7.41 -20.01 -17.36
C GLU A 252 -8.25 -20.16 -16.11
N ARG A 253 -9.57 -19.94 -16.22
CA ARG A 253 -10.49 -20.02 -15.07
C ARG A 253 -10.55 -21.43 -14.49
N ASP A 254 -10.47 -22.44 -15.32
CA ASP A 254 -10.53 -23.86 -14.92
C ASP A 254 -9.29 -24.29 -14.11
N TRP A 255 -8.23 -23.49 -14.10
CA TRP A 255 -7.08 -23.72 -13.21
C TRP A 255 -7.32 -23.20 -11.78
N ILE A 256 -8.37 -22.40 -11.57
CA ILE A 256 -8.84 -21.99 -10.24
C ILE A 256 -10.03 -22.83 -9.79
N HIS A 257 -11.05 -22.97 -10.64
CA HIS A 257 -12.33 -23.60 -10.29
C HIS A 257 -12.65 -24.81 -11.18
N PRO A 258 -13.33 -25.86 -10.60
CA PRO A 258 -13.72 -25.98 -9.20
C PRO A 258 -12.50 -26.08 -8.28
N LEU A 259 -12.61 -25.55 -7.05
CA LEU A 259 -11.52 -25.62 -6.08
C LEU A 259 -11.18 -27.07 -5.73
N GLY A 260 -9.88 -27.36 -5.59
CA GLY A 260 -9.36 -28.57 -4.97
C GLY A 260 -9.21 -28.42 -3.46
N THR A 261 -8.60 -29.43 -2.81
CA THR A 261 -8.24 -29.41 -1.40
C THR A 261 -6.76 -29.74 -1.20
N ALA A 262 -6.16 -29.20 -0.13
CA ALA A 262 -4.81 -29.55 0.33
C ALA A 262 -4.80 -29.62 1.85
N LEU A 263 -3.84 -30.38 2.39
CA LEU A 263 -3.62 -30.46 3.82
C LEU A 263 -2.70 -29.31 4.27
N LEU A 264 -3.12 -28.63 5.33
CA LEU A 264 -2.32 -27.63 6.06
C LEU A 264 -2.37 -28.03 7.55
N GLU A 265 -1.24 -28.39 8.14
CA GLU A 265 -1.16 -28.89 9.52
C GLU A 265 -2.15 -30.05 9.81
N GLY A 266 -2.37 -30.92 8.80
CA GLY A 266 -3.26 -32.07 8.91
C GLY A 266 -4.74 -31.78 8.70
N ARG A 267 -5.19 -30.54 8.45
CA ARG A 267 -6.56 -30.16 8.12
C ARG A 267 -6.73 -29.87 6.64
N GLU A 268 -7.89 -30.19 6.07
CA GLU A 268 -8.21 -29.95 4.65
C GLU A 268 -8.69 -28.52 4.44
N PHE A 269 -8.07 -27.82 3.48
CA PHE A 269 -8.44 -26.46 3.08
C PHE A 269 -8.59 -26.35 1.56
N PRO A 270 -9.47 -25.45 1.07
CA PRO A 270 -9.62 -25.20 -0.36
C PRO A 270 -8.37 -24.54 -0.95
N VAL A 271 -7.98 -25.02 -2.15
CA VAL A 271 -6.88 -24.49 -2.96
C VAL A 271 -7.33 -24.39 -4.41
N PRO A 272 -6.65 -23.61 -5.30
CA PRO A 272 -6.91 -23.60 -6.73
C PRO A 272 -6.85 -25.02 -7.32
N ALA A 273 -7.66 -25.30 -8.35
CA ALA A 273 -7.73 -26.60 -9.02
C ALA A 273 -6.34 -27.07 -9.52
N ASP A 274 -5.59 -26.19 -10.14
CA ASP A 274 -4.20 -26.42 -10.58
C ASP A 274 -3.23 -25.62 -9.70
N THR A 275 -2.84 -26.22 -8.58
CA THR A 275 -1.95 -25.59 -7.60
C THR A 275 -0.55 -25.35 -8.15
N ASP A 276 -0.06 -26.20 -9.07
CA ASP A 276 1.26 -26.02 -9.69
C ASP A 276 1.31 -24.76 -10.56
N ARG A 277 0.30 -24.55 -11.39
CA ARG A 277 0.19 -23.34 -12.22
C ARG A 277 -0.04 -22.10 -11.37
N PHE A 278 -0.84 -22.21 -10.32
CA PHE A 278 -1.08 -21.10 -9.41
C PHE A 278 0.20 -20.68 -8.67
N LEU A 279 0.96 -21.62 -8.13
CA LEU A 279 2.22 -21.34 -7.45
C LEU A 279 3.32 -20.89 -8.42
N THR A 280 3.32 -21.39 -9.64
CA THR A 280 4.19 -20.90 -10.72
C THR A 280 3.87 -19.45 -11.09
N ALA A 281 2.58 -19.10 -11.16
CA ALA A 281 2.13 -17.72 -11.40
C ALA A 281 2.51 -16.74 -10.27
N THR A 282 2.53 -17.21 -9.03
CA THR A 282 2.82 -16.38 -7.85
C THR A 282 4.32 -16.31 -7.52
N TYR A 283 5.04 -17.42 -7.61
CA TYR A 283 6.45 -17.55 -7.15
C TYR A 283 7.44 -17.87 -8.27
N GLY A 284 6.95 -18.09 -9.49
CA GLY A 284 7.78 -18.51 -10.61
C GLY A 284 8.02 -20.03 -10.65
N PRO A 285 8.73 -20.54 -11.68
CA PRO A 285 8.86 -21.98 -11.94
C PRO A 285 9.66 -22.76 -10.88
N HIS A 286 10.38 -22.06 -10.03
CA HIS A 286 11.24 -22.67 -9.00
C HIS A 286 10.60 -22.67 -7.60
N TRP A 287 9.29 -22.46 -7.47
CA TRP A 287 8.58 -22.35 -6.21
C TRP A 287 8.77 -23.54 -5.24
N ARG A 288 9.16 -24.70 -5.76
CA ARG A 288 9.44 -25.90 -4.94
C ARG A 288 10.74 -25.81 -4.15
N VAL A 289 11.65 -24.91 -4.54
CA VAL A 289 12.91 -24.69 -3.83
C VAL A 289 12.67 -23.63 -2.76
N PRO A 290 12.91 -23.91 -1.46
CA PRO A 290 12.74 -22.93 -0.41
C PRO A 290 13.59 -21.67 -0.64
N ASP A 291 12.96 -20.50 -0.60
CA ASP A 291 13.62 -19.20 -0.66
C ASP A 291 13.04 -18.29 0.44
N PRO A 292 13.59 -18.34 1.67
CA PRO A 292 13.11 -17.50 2.78
C PRO A 292 13.41 -16.00 2.59
N ALA A 293 14.21 -15.64 1.59
CA ALA A 293 14.47 -14.27 1.18
C ALA A 293 13.75 -13.88 -0.13
N TYR A 294 12.72 -14.61 -0.52
CA TYR A 294 11.97 -14.37 -1.75
C TYR A 294 11.42 -12.94 -1.84
N LYS A 295 11.60 -12.31 -2.98
CA LYS A 295 11.01 -11.00 -3.30
C LYS A 295 10.26 -11.08 -4.62
N PHE A 296 9.02 -10.63 -4.63
CA PHE A 296 8.25 -10.53 -5.87
C PHE A 296 8.92 -9.57 -6.85
N THR A 297 9.12 -10.04 -8.08
CA THR A 297 9.61 -9.22 -9.19
C THR A 297 8.44 -8.89 -10.11
N THR A 298 7.71 -7.85 -9.74
CA THR A 298 6.52 -7.42 -10.50
C THR A 298 6.90 -6.37 -11.53
N PRO A 299 6.51 -6.52 -12.82
CA PRO A 299 6.74 -5.49 -13.83
C PRO A 299 6.14 -4.13 -13.42
N ALA A 300 6.86 -3.05 -13.70
CA ALA A 300 6.41 -1.69 -13.36
C ALA A 300 5.03 -1.36 -13.95
N SER A 301 4.75 -1.83 -15.16
CA SER A 301 3.44 -1.67 -15.80
C SER A 301 2.30 -2.32 -15.01
N THR A 302 2.55 -3.52 -14.44
CA THR A 302 1.58 -4.21 -13.59
C THR A 302 1.34 -3.44 -12.29
N ILE A 303 2.42 -2.97 -11.63
CA ILE A 303 2.32 -2.14 -10.43
C ILE A 303 1.52 -0.87 -10.71
N GLU A 304 1.78 -0.18 -11.82
CA GLU A 304 1.04 1.02 -12.23
C GLU A 304 -0.44 0.73 -12.48
N LEU A 305 -0.75 -0.40 -13.11
CA LEU A 305 -2.11 -0.84 -13.37
C LEU A 305 -2.89 -1.06 -12.06
N PHE A 306 -2.34 -1.84 -11.12
CA PHE A 306 -2.95 -2.09 -9.82
C PHE A 306 -3.06 -0.84 -8.96
N ASN A 307 -2.04 0.02 -8.97
CA ASN A 307 -2.10 1.31 -8.29
C ASN A 307 -3.26 2.17 -8.82
N GLY A 308 -3.49 2.13 -10.12
CA GLY A 308 -4.57 2.89 -10.71
C GLY A 308 -5.96 2.33 -10.49
N TRP A 309 -6.09 1.03 -10.38
CA TRP A 309 -7.38 0.40 -10.16
C TRP A 309 -7.72 0.30 -8.66
N PHE A 310 -6.75 -0.10 -7.81
CA PHE A 310 -7.09 -0.63 -6.49
C PHE A 310 -6.37 0.02 -5.31
N ARG A 311 -5.18 0.62 -5.48
CA ARG A 311 -4.33 1.06 -4.36
C ARG A 311 -4.45 2.52 -3.96
N GLY A 312 -5.37 3.27 -4.56
CA GLY A 312 -5.56 4.70 -4.25
C GLY A 312 -5.95 5.00 -2.80
N MET A 313 -6.59 4.07 -2.12
CA MET A 313 -7.25 4.29 -0.82
C MET A 313 -6.34 4.80 0.30
N ARG A 314 -5.07 4.44 0.32
CA ARG A 314 -4.15 4.74 1.43
C ARG A 314 -2.92 5.55 1.03
N THR A 315 -2.71 5.80 -0.26
CA THR A 315 -1.54 6.50 -0.76
C THR A 315 -1.43 7.90 -0.13
N GLY A 316 -0.36 8.13 0.63
CA GLY A 316 -0.08 9.42 1.27
C GLY A 316 -0.97 9.80 2.46
N ARG A 317 -1.98 8.99 2.83
CA ARG A 317 -2.98 9.35 3.86
C ARG A 317 -2.37 9.62 5.24
N ALA A 318 -1.43 8.80 5.70
CA ALA A 318 -0.77 9.00 6.99
C ALA A 318 0.04 10.31 7.04
N GLY A 319 0.76 10.62 5.95
CA GLY A 319 1.51 11.87 5.85
C GLY A 319 0.62 13.10 5.89
N TRP A 320 -0.54 13.06 5.21
CA TRP A 320 -1.52 14.15 5.23
C TRP A 320 -2.23 14.27 6.59
N HIS A 321 -2.55 13.14 7.24
CA HIS A 321 -3.08 13.16 8.61
C HIS A 321 -2.11 13.89 9.56
N GLY A 322 -0.83 13.53 9.54
CA GLY A 322 0.18 14.20 10.34
C GLY A 322 0.34 15.70 10.00
N TYR A 323 0.22 16.08 8.72
CA TYR A 323 0.22 17.47 8.31
C TYR A 323 -0.95 18.24 8.91
N HIS A 324 -2.19 17.78 8.73
CA HIS A 324 -3.39 18.46 9.25
C HIS A 324 -3.38 18.53 10.78
N LYS A 325 -2.92 17.47 11.47
CA LYS A 325 -2.76 17.49 12.93
C LYS A 325 -1.80 18.59 13.40
N ARG A 326 -0.68 18.80 12.70
CA ARG A 326 0.29 19.86 13.06
C ARG A 326 -0.18 21.26 12.71
N THR A 327 -1.08 21.42 11.77
CA THR A 327 -1.54 22.71 11.25
C THR A 327 -2.96 23.06 11.68
N ILE A 328 -3.57 22.26 12.56
CA ILE A 328 -4.99 22.44 12.95
C ILE A 328 -5.27 23.84 13.52
N ASN A 329 -4.34 24.39 14.28
CA ASN A 329 -4.46 25.71 14.92
C ASN A 329 -3.94 26.87 14.03
N GLN A 330 -3.48 26.59 12.79
CA GLN A 330 -3.02 27.65 11.89
C GLN A 330 -4.21 28.23 11.10
N PRO A 331 -4.17 29.54 10.72
CA PRO A 331 -5.21 30.12 9.87
C PRO A 331 -5.36 29.32 8.54
N ALA A 332 -6.61 29.14 8.10
CA ALA A 332 -6.93 28.62 6.78
C ALA A 332 -7.65 29.72 5.99
N PRO A 333 -6.92 30.59 5.28
CA PRO A 333 -7.54 31.68 4.54
C PRO A 333 -8.34 31.14 3.35
N VAL A 334 -9.36 31.89 2.96
CA VAL A 334 -10.10 31.68 1.72
C VAL A 334 -9.14 31.84 0.53
N SER A 335 -9.25 30.98 -0.45
CA SER A 335 -8.34 30.98 -1.60
C SER A 335 -8.67 32.12 -2.58
N ALA A 336 -7.65 32.57 -3.32
CA ALA A 336 -7.86 33.50 -4.43
C ALA A 336 -8.74 32.88 -5.55
N VAL A 337 -8.75 31.56 -5.65
CA VAL A 337 -9.62 30.81 -6.57
C VAL A 337 -11.09 30.96 -6.20
N ALA A 338 -11.43 30.88 -4.91
CA ALA A 338 -12.82 31.08 -4.45
C ALA A 338 -13.34 32.48 -4.80
N HIS A 339 -12.53 33.51 -4.57
CA HIS A 339 -12.87 34.88 -4.98
C HIS A 339 -13.08 35.00 -6.49
N GLN A 340 -12.16 34.46 -7.30
CA GLN A 340 -12.28 34.47 -8.76
C GLN A 340 -13.54 33.73 -9.25
N VAL A 341 -13.88 32.60 -8.62
CA VAL A 341 -15.12 31.85 -8.94
C VAL A 341 -16.35 32.71 -8.68
N ALA A 342 -16.44 33.35 -7.49
CA ALA A 342 -17.59 34.17 -7.13
C ALA A 342 -17.78 35.39 -8.06
N GLU A 343 -16.67 36.03 -8.46
CA GLU A 343 -16.71 37.16 -9.41
C GLU A 343 -17.16 36.72 -10.79
N ARG A 344 -16.70 35.56 -11.26
CA ARG A 344 -16.96 35.08 -12.61
C ARG A 344 -18.31 34.38 -12.78
N HIS A 345 -18.86 33.84 -11.70
CA HIS A 345 -20.11 33.09 -11.67
C HIS A 345 -21.08 33.66 -10.63
N PRO A 346 -21.66 34.89 -10.86
CA PRO A 346 -22.53 35.53 -9.86
C PRO A 346 -23.81 34.74 -9.55
N ASP A 347 -24.29 33.93 -10.50
CA ASP A 347 -25.50 33.09 -10.36
C ASP A 347 -25.17 31.64 -9.98
N LEU A 348 -24.01 31.40 -9.36
CA LEU A 348 -23.56 30.07 -8.98
C LEU A 348 -24.51 29.43 -7.97
N ALA A 349 -25.06 28.26 -8.31
CA ALA A 349 -25.90 27.49 -7.40
C ALA A 349 -25.07 26.59 -6.48
N THR A 350 -23.99 25.98 -6.99
CA THR A 350 -23.15 25.07 -6.20
C THR A 350 -21.65 25.28 -6.49
N TYR A 351 -20.87 25.50 -5.47
CA TYR A 351 -19.42 25.46 -5.49
C TYR A 351 -18.91 24.08 -5.06
N VAL A 352 -17.96 23.51 -5.78
CA VAL A 352 -17.33 22.22 -5.46
C VAL A 352 -15.84 22.44 -5.26
N ASP A 353 -15.33 22.11 -4.08
CA ASP A 353 -13.91 22.25 -3.74
C ASP A 353 -13.20 20.90 -3.71
N ILE A 354 -12.39 20.61 -4.72
CA ILE A 354 -11.57 19.39 -4.79
C ILE A 354 -10.25 19.62 -4.04
N GLY A 355 -10.05 18.86 -2.94
CA GLY A 355 -8.95 19.05 -2.00
C GLY A 355 -9.23 20.16 -1.01
N CYS A 356 -10.44 20.21 -0.49
CA CYS A 356 -10.95 21.31 0.35
C CYS A 356 -10.17 21.50 1.67
N GLY A 357 -9.32 20.54 2.07
CA GLY A 357 -8.58 20.62 3.31
C GLY A 357 -9.50 20.88 4.49
N ARG A 358 -9.37 22.03 5.17
CA ARG A 358 -10.20 22.39 6.32
C ARG A 358 -11.53 23.07 5.98
N GLY A 359 -11.86 23.18 4.68
CA GLY A 359 -13.16 23.67 4.22
C GLY A 359 -13.35 25.18 4.23
N ALA A 360 -12.28 25.97 4.22
CA ALA A 360 -12.39 27.45 4.29
C ALA A 360 -13.18 28.04 3.11
N ASP A 361 -12.92 27.57 1.89
CA ASP A 361 -13.64 28.02 0.69
C ASP A 361 -15.11 27.56 0.73
N VAL A 362 -15.35 26.32 1.21
CA VAL A 362 -16.71 25.77 1.38
C VAL A 362 -17.53 26.63 2.35
N ALA A 363 -16.95 26.94 3.51
CA ALA A 363 -17.58 27.81 4.50
C ALA A 363 -17.88 29.20 3.95
N TRP A 364 -16.92 29.78 3.22
CA TRP A 364 -17.04 31.12 2.64
C TRP A 364 -18.17 31.24 1.62
N PHE A 365 -18.39 30.23 0.78
CA PHE A 365 -19.51 30.19 -0.17
C PHE A 365 -20.85 29.98 0.56
N ALA A 366 -20.90 29.08 1.53
CA ALA A 366 -22.11 28.83 2.31
C ALA A 366 -22.60 30.10 3.07
N ASP A 367 -21.67 30.87 3.64
CA ASP A 367 -21.98 32.14 4.33
C ASP A 367 -22.55 33.21 3.38
N ARG A 368 -22.37 33.04 2.06
CA ARG A 368 -22.91 33.87 0.98
C ARG A 368 -24.19 33.32 0.35
N GLY A 369 -24.71 32.21 0.90
CA GLY A 369 -25.94 31.59 0.44
C GLY A 369 -25.80 30.63 -0.72
N THR A 370 -24.57 30.39 -1.20
CA THR A 370 -24.28 29.41 -2.26
C THR A 370 -24.09 28.01 -1.64
N SER A 371 -24.70 26.98 -2.20
CA SER A 371 -24.43 25.62 -1.78
C SER A 371 -22.97 25.26 -2.04
N ALA A 372 -22.33 24.53 -1.12
CA ALA A 372 -20.91 24.21 -1.22
C ALA A 372 -20.62 22.76 -0.84
N ILE A 373 -19.81 22.08 -1.65
CA ILE A 373 -19.42 20.68 -1.50
C ILE A 373 -17.91 20.62 -1.32
N GLY A 374 -17.44 20.21 -0.15
CA GLY A 374 -16.03 19.96 0.13
C GLY A 374 -15.66 18.50 -0.12
N LEU A 375 -14.67 18.27 -0.96
CA LEU A 375 -14.18 16.96 -1.35
C LEU A 375 -12.72 16.82 -0.94
N ASP A 376 -12.41 15.91 0.00
CA ASP A 376 -11.03 15.59 0.38
C ASP A 376 -10.86 14.09 0.68
N PHE A 377 -9.65 13.58 0.49
CA PHE A 377 -9.36 12.18 0.80
C PHE A 377 -8.98 11.95 2.27
N GLN A 378 -8.82 13.03 3.05
CA GLN A 378 -8.48 13.01 4.47
C GLN A 378 -9.61 13.59 5.32
N PRO A 379 -10.56 12.78 5.80
CA PRO A 379 -11.70 13.26 6.58
C PRO A 379 -11.33 14.08 7.81
N PHE A 380 -10.20 13.76 8.46
CA PHE A 380 -9.70 14.53 9.61
C PHE A 380 -9.49 16.02 9.27
N ALA A 381 -9.20 16.35 8.01
CA ALA A 381 -8.94 17.72 7.60
C ALA A 381 -10.17 18.62 7.77
N TYR A 382 -11.34 18.16 7.39
CA TYR A 382 -12.60 18.90 7.40
C TYR A 382 -13.53 18.54 8.55
N ALA A 383 -13.14 17.63 9.44
CA ALA A 383 -14.04 17.11 10.49
C ALA A 383 -14.64 18.21 11.37
N GLU A 384 -13.83 19.17 11.82
CA GLU A 384 -14.27 20.28 12.66
C GLU A 384 -15.28 21.19 11.94
N GLU A 385 -15.05 21.51 10.66
CA GLU A 385 -15.97 22.35 9.88
C GLU A 385 -17.26 21.60 9.53
N ALA A 386 -17.15 20.29 9.25
CA ALA A 386 -18.32 19.44 9.02
C ALA A 386 -19.23 19.35 10.25
N GLU A 387 -18.65 19.24 11.45
CA GLU A 387 -19.39 19.24 12.71
C GLU A 387 -20.04 20.61 12.96
N ARG A 388 -19.29 21.71 12.77
CA ARG A 388 -19.78 23.08 12.95
C ARG A 388 -20.99 23.40 12.07
N ARG A 389 -21.05 22.79 10.88
CA ARG A 389 -22.09 23.02 9.86
C ARG A 389 -23.01 21.83 9.64
N ALA A 390 -23.11 20.94 10.62
CA ALA A 390 -23.91 19.72 10.49
C ALA A 390 -25.39 20.00 10.16
N ASP A 391 -25.91 21.13 10.64
CA ASP A 391 -27.32 21.56 10.45
C ASP A 391 -27.49 22.51 9.24
N ASP A 392 -26.42 22.88 8.54
CA ASP A 392 -26.52 23.73 7.34
C ASP A 392 -26.73 22.89 6.07
N PRO A 393 -27.95 22.85 5.50
CA PRO A 393 -28.26 22.01 4.32
C PRO A 393 -27.49 22.42 3.06
N ARG A 394 -26.84 23.59 3.06
CA ARG A 394 -26.04 24.09 1.94
C ARG A 394 -24.63 23.50 1.93
N VAL A 395 -24.18 22.89 3.04
CA VAL A 395 -22.81 22.39 3.19
C VAL A 395 -22.79 20.87 3.19
N THR A 396 -21.94 20.30 2.38
CA THR A 396 -21.68 18.85 2.38
C THR A 396 -20.19 18.60 2.29
N PHE A 397 -19.66 17.75 3.19
CA PHE A 397 -18.31 17.21 3.06
C PHE A 397 -18.35 15.74 2.72
N GLN A 398 -17.51 15.32 1.77
CA GLN A 398 -17.46 13.95 1.30
C GLN A 398 -16.03 13.45 1.14
N LEU A 399 -15.78 12.22 1.60
CA LEU A 399 -14.53 11.52 1.33
C LEU A 399 -14.35 11.34 -0.18
N PHE A 400 -13.25 11.87 -0.73
CA PHE A 400 -12.95 11.82 -2.16
C PHE A 400 -11.47 11.61 -2.42
N ASN A 401 -11.12 10.44 -2.96
CA ASN A 401 -9.75 10.10 -3.32
C ASN A 401 -9.60 9.97 -4.84
N LEU A 402 -8.84 10.88 -5.45
CA LEU A 402 -8.59 10.92 -6.89
C LEU A 402 -7.79 9.71 -7.41
N LEU A 403 -7.18 8.93 -6.53
CA LEU A 403 -6.48 7.69 -6.87
C LEU A 403 -7.38 6.46 -6.74
N GLU A 404 -8.62 6.62 -6.31
CA GLU A 404 -9.60 5.53 -6.19
C GLU A 404 -10.71 5.68 -7.22
N LEU A 405 -10.74 4.75 -8.18
CA LEU A 405 -11.66 4.82 -9.31
C LEU A 405 -13.14 4.87 -8.89
N ARG A 406 -13.50 4.17 -7.81
CA ARG A 406 -14.86 4.21 -7.27
C ARG A 406 -15.27 5.62 -6.84
N HIS A 407 -14.40 6.34 -6.12
CA HIS A 407 -14.67 7.72 -5.73
C HIS A 407 -14.76 8.63 -6.93
N VAL A 408 -13.81 8.51 -7.87
CA VAL A 408 -13.80 9.30 -9.12
C VAL A 408 -15.13 9.18 -9.85
N LEU A 409 -15.67 7.99 -10.01
CA LEU A 409 -16.90 7.76 -10.75
C LEU A 409 -18.17 8.06 -9.93
N ALA A 410 -18.28 7.52 -8.70
CA ALA A 410 -19.51 7.60 -7.90
C ALA A 410 -19.74 9.02 -7.36
N VAL A 411 -18.72 9.66 -6.79
CA VAL A 411 -18.84 11.01 -6.22
C VAL A 411 -19.03 12.04 -7.33
N SER A 412 -18.31 11.91 -8.44
CA SER A 412 -18.50 12.84 -9.57
C SER A 412 -19.89 12.73 -10.19
N ALA A 413 -20.42 11.51 -10.33
CA ALA A 413 -21.78 11.29 -10.82
C ALA A 413 -22.84 11.81 -9.83
N TRP A 414 -22.59 11.74 -8.53
CA TRP A 414 -23.46 12.33 -7.52
C TRP A 414 -23.47 13.85 -7.61
N VAL A 415 -22.31 14.51 -7.66
CA VAL A 415 -22.18 15.96 -7.84
C VAL A 415 -22.85 16.42 -9.13
N ALA A 416 -22.70 15.69 -10.24
CA ALA A 416 -23.33 16.02 -11.52
C ALA A 416 -24.85 16.11 -11.47
N ARG A 417 -25.51 15.53 -10.46
CA ARG A 417 -26.96 15.57 -10.25
C ARG A 417 -27.43 16.77 -9.44
N THR A 418 -26.52 17.57 -8.85
CA THR A 418 -26.94 18.78 -8.14
C THR A 418 -27.53 19.77 -9.13
N PRO A 419 -28.66 20.43 -8.79
CA PRO A 419 -29.30 21.35 -9.71
C PRO A 419 -28.54 22.67 -9.88
N GLY A 420 -28.76 23.33 -10.99
CA GLY A 420 -28.25 24.67 -11.28
C GLY A 420 -26.79 24.77 -11.73
N PRO A 421 -26.31 26.01 -11.93
CA PRO A 421 -24.93 26.26 -12.32
C PRO A 421 -23.93 25.80 -11.26
N ARG A 422 -22.88 25.06 -11.70
CA ARG A 422 -21.81 24.57 -10.83
C ARG A 422 -20.45 25.06 -11.28
N ALA A 423 -19.57 25.38 -10.32
CA ALA A 423 -18.15 25.60 -10.58
C ALA A 423 -17.31 24.72 -9.67
N VAL A 424 -16.15 24.32 -10.17
CA VAL A 424 -15.20 23.46 -9.44
C VAL A 424 -13.93 24.25 -9.15
N GLY A 425 -13.55 24.34 -7.88
CA GLY A 425 -12.25 24.82 -7.43
C GLY A 425 -11.30 23.65 -7.15
N CYS A 426 -10.02 23.83 -7.45
CA CYS A 426 -8.98 22.85 -7.12
C CYS A 426 -7.64 23.58 -6.87
N VAL A 427 -7.24 23.67 -5.60
CA VAL A 427 -6.09 24.48 -5.17
C VAL A 427 -5.01 23.62 -4.56
N HIS A 428 -3.83 23.59 -5.18
CA HIS A 428 -2.66 22.88 -4.69
C HIS A 428 -2.82 21.37 -4.50
N VAL A 429 -3.59 20.72 -5.36
CA VAL A 429 -3.81 19.26 -5.37
C VAL A 429 -2.99 18.57 -6.46
N ILE A 430 -3.02 19.07 -7.69
CA ILE A 430 -2.49 18.34 -8.86
C ILE A 430 -0.98 18.13 -8.83
N GLU A 431 -0.23 19.04 -8.23
CA GLU A 431 1.22 18.91 -8.05
C GLU A 431 1.62 17.83 -7.02
N ARG A 432 0.64 17.21 -6.37
CA ARG A 432 0.79 16.07 -5.45
C ARG A 432 0.48 14.75 -6.12
N LEU A 433 -0.12 14.80 -7.29
CA LEU A 433 -0.60 13.65 -8.03
C LEU A 433 0.37 13.28 -9.15
N GLY A 434 0.58 11.97 -9.35
CA GLY A 434 1.14 11.49 -10.61
C GLY A 434 0.16 11.73 -11.76
N ARG A 435 0.62 11.54 -13.02
CA ARG A 435 -0.19 11.78 -14.25
C ARG A 435 -1.59 11.16 -14.17
N ARG A 436 -1.72 9.89 -13.70
CA ARG A 436 -3.01 9.21 -13.57
C ARG A 436 -3.96 9.93 -12.62
N GLY A 437 -3.46 10.39 -11.45
CA GLY A 437 -4.27 11.16 -10.50
C GLY A 437 -4.74 12.49 -11.09
N ARG A 438 -3.91 13.17 -11.87
CA ARG A 438 -4.27 14.41 -12.59
C ARG A 438 -5.34 14.16 -13.64
N LEU A 439 -5.20 13.10 -14.46
CA LEU A 439 -6.23 12.70 -15.41
C LEU A 439 -7.56 12.32 -14.74
N ASN A 440 -7.51 11.68 -13.58
CA ASN A 440 -8.71 11.40 -12.77
C ASN A 440 -9.36 12.68 -12.22
N MET A 441 -8.56 13.67 -11.81
CA MET A 441 -9.08 14.99 -11.39
C MET A 441 -9.78 15.69 -12.55
N LEU A 442 -9.17 15.73 -13.73
CA LEU A 442 -9.79 16.32 -14.94
C LEU A 442 -11.06 15.56 -15.35
N ARG A 443 -11.05 14.22 -15.29
CA ARG A 443 -12.26 13.40 -15.52
C ARG A 443 -13.37 13.73 -14.52
N SER A 444 -13.02 13.85 -13.23
CA SER A 444 -14.00 14.21 -12.20
C SER A 444 -14.60 15.59 -12.45
N ALA A 445 -13.77 16.59 -12.71
CA ALA A 445 -14.23 17.95 -13.02
C ALA A 445 -15.15 17.97 -14.24
N ARG A 446 -14.77 17.29 -15.33
CA ARG A 446 -15.62 17.15 -16.54
C ARG A 446 -16.97 16.52 -16.22
N MET A 447 -16.99 15.44 -15.40
CA MET A 447 -18.25 14.79 -15.01
C MET A 447 -19.10 15.71 -14.14
N MET A 448 -18.51 16.40 -13.15
CA MET A 448 -19.20 17.31 -12.23
C MET A 448 -19.77 18.54 -12.95
N LEU A 449 -19.13 18.98 -14.03
CA LEU A 449 -19.54 20.13 -14.83
C LEU A 449 -20.44 19.76 -16.02
N ALA A 450 -20.71 18.48 -16.24
CA ALA A 450 -21.59 18.05 -17.33
C ALA A 450 -22.98 18.70 -17.22
N GLY A 451 -23.46 19.28 -18.31
CA GLY A 451 -24.78 19.91 -18.37
C GLY A 451 -24.92 21.24 -17.59
N THR A 452 -23.81 21.92 -17.31
CA THR A 452 -23.80 23.24 -16.65
C THR A 452 -22.88 24.20 -17.37
N SER A 453 -23.09 25.51 -17.18
CA SER A 453 -22.27 26.59 -17.77
C SER A 453 -21.01 26.94 -16.98
N GLY A 454 -20.70 26.18 -15.91
CA GLY A 454 -19.54 26.46 -15.06
C GLY A 454 -18.22 25.94 -15.62
N ALA A 455 -17.15 26.21 -14.88
CA ALA A 455 -15.79 25.87 -15.24
C ALA A 455 -15.01 25.29 -14.06
N LEU A 456 -13.88 24.62 -14.37
CA LEU A 456 -12.86 24.27 -13.40
C LEU A 456 -11.89 25.45 -13.24
N HIS A 457 -11.75 25.93 -12.01
CA HIS A 457 -10.75 26.90 -11.60
C HIS A 457 -9.62 26.19 -10.87
N LEU A 458 -8.46 26.11 -11.49
CA LEU A 458 -7.33 25.33 -11.04
C LEU A 458 -6.17 26.23 -10.63
N GLN A 459 -5.56 26.00 -9.46
CA GLN A 459 -4.31 26.62 -9.05
C GLN A 459 -3.29 25.60 -8.62
N PHE A 460 -2.04 25.70 -9.12
CA PHE A 460 -0.96 24.79 -8.79
C PHE A 460 0.41 25.49 -8.81
N LEU A 461 1.40 24.90 -8.15
CA LEU A 461 2.79 25.37 -8.16
C LEU A 461 3.42 25.11 -9.54
N SER A 462 3.79 26.16 -10.25
CA SER A 462 4.42 26.09 -11.58
C SER A 462 5.93 26.24 -11.55
N GLU A 463 6.47 26.95 -10.55
CA GLU A 463 7.90 27.11 -10.36
C GLU A 463 8.21 27.16 -8.86
N ARG A 464 9.32 26.53 -8.45
CA ARG A 464 9.75 26.51 -7.06
C ARG A 464 10.89 27.51 -6.87
N GLY A 465 10.65 28.52 -6.07
CA GLY A 465 11.65 29.47 -5.62
C GLY A 465 12.45 29.00 -4.41
N ARG A 466 13.38 29.85 -3.96
CA ARG A 466 14.17 29.67 -2.72
C ARG A 466 13.49 30.23 -1.47
N ASP A 467 12.33 30.84 -1.62
CA ASP A 467 11.56 31.57 -0.61
C ASP A 467 10.99 30.73 0.55
N GLY A 468 11.35 29.45 0.64
CA GLY A 468 10.84 28.58 1.71
C GLY A 468 9.35 28.29 1.63
N TYR A 469 8.68 28.56 0.50
CA TYR A 469 7.27 28.25 0.27
C TYR A 469 6.91 26.88 0.86
N PRO A 470 5.85 26.74 1.67
CA PRO A 470 5.70 25.65 2.63
C PRO A 470 5.96 24.27 2.04
N ARG A 471 6.93 23.55 2.60
CA ARG A 471 7.13 22.13 2.37
C ARG A 471 6.00 21.37 3.08
N ARG A 472 4.80 21.44 2.52
CA ARG A 472 3.70 20.58 2.96
C ARG A 472 4.05 19.13 2.61
N THR A 473 3.52 18.17 3.32
CA THR A 473 3.78 16.73 3.19
C THR A 473 3.98 16.25 1.75
N GLY A 474 5.07 15.56 1.50
CA GLY A 474 5.49 15.05 0.19
C GLY A 474 6.23 16.11 -0.64
N ALA A 475 7.18 15.66 -1.47
CA ALA A 475 7.88 16.56 -2.37
C ALA A 475 6.90 17.12 -3.41
N ARG A 476 6.58 18.42 -3.33
CA ARG A 476 5.91 19.12 -4.42
C ARG A 476 6.90 19.19 -5.57
N LYS A 477 6.58 18.59 -6.70
CA LYS A 477 7.24 18.92 -7.94
C LYS A 477 6.42 20.04 -8.56
N ALA A 478 7.06 21.19 -8.85
CA ALA A 478 6.44 22.18 -9.70
C ALA A 478 6.01 21.50 -11.02
N LEU A 479 4.83 21.84 -11.51
CA LEU A 479 4.31 21.32 -12.76
C LEU A 479 4.46 22.37 -13.85
N ASP A 480 4.99 21.96 -14.99
CA ASP A 480 4.98 22.81 -16.18
C ASP A 480 3.52 23.03 -16.65
N PRO A 481 3.05 24.27 -16.74
CA PRO A 481 1.73 24.57 -17.25
C PRO A 481 1.44 24.01 -18.63
N ALA A 482 2.44 23.83 -19.49
CA ALA A 482 2.27 23.23 -20.81
C ALA A 482 1.89 21.74 -20.70
N VAL A 483 2.45 21.01 -19.73
CA VAL A 483 2.07 19.61 -19.45
C VAL A 483 0.62 19.53 -18.97
N VAL A 484 0.21 20.43 -18.07
CA VAL A 484 -1.17 20.47 -17.58
C VAL A 484 -2.14 20.80 -18.71
N ALA A 485 -1.82 21.78 -19.56
CA ALA A 485 -2.63 22.14 -20.73
C ALA A 485 -2.77 20.98 -21.74
N ALA A 486 -1.71 20.20 -21.96
CA ALA A 486 -1.76 19.00 -22.80
C ALA A 486 -2.68 17.92 -22.20
N GLU A 487 -2.61 17.69 -20.87
CA GLU A 487 -3.49 16.74 -20.16
C GLU A 487 -4.97 17.21 -20.19
N VAL A 488 -5.22 18.52 -20.13
CA VAL A 488 -6.55 19.11 -20.32
C VAL A 488 -7.08 18.79 -21.71
N ALA A 489 -6.28 19.03 -22.75
CA ALA A 489 -6.67 18.74 -24.14
C ALA A 489 -6.92 17.24 -24.36
N GLU A 490 -6.09 16.36 -23.78
CA GLU A 490 -6.30 14.90 -23.80
C GLU A 490 -7.63 14.49 -23.14
N SER A 491 -8.07 15.23 -22.10
CA SER A 491 -9.37 15.00 -21.45
C SER A 491 -10.56 15.57 -22.25
N GLY A 492 -10.32 16.18 -23.41
CA GLY A 492 -11.31 16.87 -24.23
C GLY A 492 -11.69 18.25 -23.71
N GLY A 493 -10.91 18.82 -22.79
CA GLY A 493 -11.11 20.16 -22.24
C GLY A 493 -10.34 21.24 -22.99
N ARG A 494 -10.67 22.48 -22.68
CA ARG A 494 -10.02 23.67 -23.24
C ARG A 494 -9.65 24.63 -22.12
N VAL A 495 -8.40 25.13 -22.14
CA VAL A 495 -7.95 26.19 -21.25
C VAL A 495 -8.47 27.53 -21.81
N LEU A 496 -9.35 28.19 -21.06
CA LEU A 496 -9.92 29.50 -21.39
C LEU A 496 -8.98 30.63 -21.00
N GLU A 497 -8.35 30.51 -19.86
CA GLU A 497 -7.47 31.52 -19.27
C GLU A 497 -6.32 30.85 -18.52
N GLN A 498 -5.12 31.43 -18.64
CA GLN A 498 -3.94 31.00 -17.91
C GLN A 498 -3.15 32.21 -17.45
N VAL A 499 -2.91 32.29 -16.12
CA VAL A 499 -2.14 33.35 -15.48
C VAL A 499 -1.04 32.73 -14.61
N ARG A 500 0.16 33.31 -14.65
CA ARG A 500 1.26 32.95 -13.75
C ARG A 500 1.54 34.11 -12.81
N GLU A 501 1.60 33.82 -11.51
CA GLU A 501 1.83 34.81 -10.48
C GLU A 501 2.91 34.36 -9.50
N ARG A 502 3.70 35.30 -9.01
CA ARG A 502 4.62 35.06 -7.92
C ARG A 502 3.89 35.12 -6.59
N VAL A 503 4.08 34.11 -5.75
CA VAL A 503 3.46 34.06 -4.41
C VAL A 503 4.30 34.74 -3.34
N SER A 504 5.55 35.11 -3.67
CA SER A 504 6.45 35.84 -2.79
C SER A 504 7.17 36.94 -3.58
N PRO A 505 7.42 38.11 -3.00
CA PRO A 505 8.15 39.19 -3.67
C PRO A 505 9.61 38.79 -3.93
N GLY A 506 10.16 39.24 -5.07
CA GLY A 506 11.56 39.04 -5.45
C GLY A 506 11.78 38.01 -6.57
N PRO A 507 12.97 38.02 -7.19
CA PRO A 507 13.29 37.16 -8.35
C PRO A 507 13.31 35.66 -8.01
N ASP A 508 13.59 35.31 -6.77
CA ASP A 508 13.70 33.94 -6.27
C ASP A 508 12.38 33.40 -5.67
N GLY A 509 11.25 34.11 -5.83
CA GLY A 509 9.95 33.70 -5.31
C GLY A 509 9.33 32.55 -6.09
N SER A 510 8.62 31.65 -5.40
CA SER A 510 7.82 30.59 -6.03
C SER A 510 6.72 31.17 -6.91
N GLN A 511 6.38 30.48 -8.00
CA GLN A 511 5.30 30.86 -8.89
C GLN A 511 4.17 29.85 -8.86
N VAL A 512 2.94 30.34 -8.90
CA VAL A 512 1.73 29.55 -9.14
C VAL A 512 1.17 29.84 -10.53
N CYS A 513 0.56 28.83 -11.12
CA CYS A 513 -0.25 28.97 -12.32
C CYS A 513 -1.72 28.81 -11.94
N ARG A 514 -2.58 29.72 -12.41
CA ARG A 514 -4.04 29.58 -12.40
C ARG A 514 -4.53 29.32 -13.81
N MET A 515 -5.46 28.38 -13.94
CA MET A 515 -6.12 28.06 -15.20
C MET A 515 -7.63 28.01 -15.00
N ILE A 516 -8.36 28.50 -15.99
CA ILE A 516 -9.80 28.27 -16.11
C ILE A 516 -10.01 27.32 -17.26
N ILE A 517 -10.72 26.23 -17.02
CA ILE A 517 -10.87 25.11 -17.95
C ILE A 517 -12.34 24.77 -18.10
N ASP A 518 -12.76 24.53 -19.32
CA ASP A 518 -14.12 24.12 -19.62
C ASP A 518 -14.15 22.92 -20.59
N TRP A 519 -15.28 22.21 -20.61
CA TRP A 519 -15.60 21.10 -21.52
C TRP A 519 -16.89 21.34 -22.32
N ASN A 520 -17.43 22.53 -22.26
CA ASN A 520 -18.66 22.91 -22.92
C ASN A 520 -18.30 23.59 -24.28
N ALA A 521 -17.94 22.78 -25.28
CA ALA A 521 -17.71 23.29 -26.66
C ALA A 521 -18.84 22.85 -27.56
#